data_2ab4a493d31e2adc14f2f7b772b2ae83
#
_entry.id   2ab4a493d31e2adc14f2f7b772b2ae83
#
_cell.length_a   1.000
_cell.length_b   1.000
_cell.length_c   1.000
_cell.angle_alpha   90.00
_cell.angle_beta   90.00
_cell.angle_gamma   90.00
#
_symmetry.space_group_name_H-M   'P 1'
#
loop_
_entity.id
_entity.type
_entity.pdbx_description
1 polymer ?
#
loop_
_entity_poly.entity_id
_entity_poly.type
_entity_poly.pdbx_seq_one_letter_code
_entity_poly.pdbx_strand_id
1 'polypeptide(L)'
;VDPALEQKAMFRMAGRRGRHILNPHQVETPQARPIDALLASYAAGSLNAPLHALVGSHLALSLQNRRFVAAMEDLAALDLTDSVQKPLTDRGRMLDAILSIEEPEPVVVPAARLADSVFPPPLQRLVGRGSQDIAWRFKLPGIKEYRIAETEAGEAVLYWVKAGRRLPQHTHEGDEVTLLLKG
;
A
#
# COMPACT_ATOMS: atom_id res chain seq x y z
N VAL A 1 34.06 0.70 -14.79
CA VAL A 1 33.04 0.61 -13.74
C VAL A 1 32.22 1.88 -13.88
N ASP A 2 31.09 1.75 -14.53
CA ASP A 2 30.10 2.82 -14.72
C ASP A 2 29.52 3.16 -13.33
N PRO A 3 29.64 4.39 -12.81
CA PRO A 3 28.94 4.80 -11.61
C PRO A 3 27.48 5.02 -12.00
N ALA A 4 26.82 3.94 -12.40
CA ALA A 4 25.42 3.95 -12.76
C ALA A 4 24.61 4.26 -11.52
N LEU A 5 24.46 5.61 -11.29
CA LEU A 5 23.17 6.19 -10.97
C LEU A 5 22.46 5.50 -9.81
N GLU A 6 22.86 5.83 -8.59
CA GLU A 6 21.96 5.70 -7.45
C GLU A 6 20.69 6.50 -7.76
N GLN A 7 19.70 5.78 -8.23
CA GLN A 7 18.39 6.32 -8.56
C GLN A 7 17.46 6.08 -7.37
N LYS A 8 16.83 7.13 -6.87
CA LYS A 8 15.81 7.00 -5.85
C LYS A 8 14.45 6.81 -6.51
N ALA A 9 13.82 5.69 -6.24
CA ALA A 9 12.43 5.46 -6.57
C ALA A 9 11.59 5.59 -5.29
N MET A 10 10.56 6.41 -5.31
CA MET A 10 9.67 6.65 -4.18
C MET A 10 8.22 6.49 -4.60
N PHE A 11 7.46 5.87 -3.73
CA PHE A 11 6.01 5.85 -3.79
C PHE A 11 5.45 6.78 -2.73
N ARG A 12 4.62 7.72 -3.14
CA ARG A 12 4.04 8.73 -2.28
C ARG A 12 2.53 8.74 -2.40
N MET A 13 1.87 8.92 -1.27
CA MET A 13 0.46 9.22 -1.18
C MET A 13 0.23 10.45 -0.31
N ALA A 14 -0.52 11.43 -0.83
CA ALA A 14 -0.95 12.62 -0.12
C ALA A 14 -2.48 12.58 0.03
N GLY A 15 -2.95 12.67 1.27
CA GLY A 15 -4.37 12.73 1.61
C GLY A 15 -4.84 14.17 1.84
N ARG A 16 -6.13 14.44 1.65
CA ARG A 16 -6.77 15.71 2.05
C ARG A 16 -7.34 15.57 3.45
N ARG A 17 -7.04 16.51 4.35
CA ARG A 17 -7.63 16.53 5.70
C ARG A 17 -9.11 16.85 5.64
N GLY A 18 -9.94 15.93 6.17
CA GLY A 18 -11.21 16.33 6.81
C GLY A 18 -10.90 17.12 8.09
N ARG A 19 -11.65 18.17 8.38
CA ARG A 19 -11.47 19.00 9.60
C ARG A 19 -11.58 18.13 10.85
N HIS A 20 -10.46 17.87 11.52
CA HIS A 20 -10.44 17.25 12.84
C HIS A 20 -10.70 18.35 13.89
N ILE A 21 -11.82 18.26 14.61
CA ILE A 21 -12.08 19.07 15.80
C ILE A 21 -11.27 18.43 16.93
N LEU A 22 -10.23 19.10 17.38
CA LEU A 22 -9.40 18.65 18.51
C LEU A 22 -10.24 18.72 19.79
N ASN A 23 -10.38 17.58 20.47
CA ASN A 23 -11.00 17.47 21.79
C ASN A 23 -9.92 17.70 22.87
N PRO A 24 -10.04 18.67 23.80
CA PRO A 24 -8.97 19.08 24.72
C PRO A 24 -8.72 18.14 25.91
N HIS A 25 -9.34 16.98 25.99
CA HIS A 25 -9.17 16.01 27.08
C HIS A 25 -8.52 14.71 26.60
N GLN A 26 -7.36 14.81 25.94
CA GLN A 26 -6.58 13.60 25.65
C GLN A 26 -5.67 13.28 26.85
N VAL A 27 -6.01 12.20 27.56
CA VAL A 27 -5.10 11.46 28.43
C VAL A 27 -3.88 11.11 27.59
N GLU A 28 -2.68 11.42 28.06
CA GLU A 28 -1.41 11.04 27.41
C GLU A 28 -1.30 9.50 27.35
N THR A 29 -1.89 8.92 26.33
CA THR A 29 -1.57 7.55 25.92
C THR A 29 -0.19 7.55 25.29
N PRO A 30 0.63 6.48 25.46
CA PRO A 30 1.91 6.32 24.76
C PRO A 30 1.68 6.67 23.29
N GLN A 31 2.37 7.69 22.77
CA GLN A 31 2.14 8.17 21.41
C GLN A 31 2.40 7.02 20.44
N ALA A 32 1.31 6.42 19.93
CA ALA A 32 1.40 5.47 18.85
C ALA A 32 2.11 6.16 17.68
N ARG A 33 3.13 5.50 17.13
CA ARG A 33 3.83 6.05 15.96
C ARG A 33 2.81 6.19 14.83
N PRO A 34 2.88 7.23 13.99
CA PRO A 34 1.95 7.38 12.86
C PRO A 34 1.84 6.12 11.99
N ILE A 35 2.93 5.37 11.85
CA ILE A 35 2.95 4.11 11.11
C ILE A 35 2.12 3.01 11.78
N ASP A 36 2.01 2.96 13.10
CA ASP A 36 1.28 1.90 13.81
C ASP A 36 -0.22 1.97 13.50
N ALA A 37 -0.79 3.17 13.35
CA ALA A 37 -2.17 3.35 12.92
C ALA A 37 -2.40 2.85 11.48
N LEU A 38 -1.45 3.10 10.58
CA LEU A 38 -1.51 2.60 9.21
C LEU A 38 -1.40 1.07 9.15
N LEU A 39 -0.52 0.47 9.97
CA LEU A 39 -0.38 -0.98 10.06
C LEU A 39 -1.63 -1.65 10.62
N ALA A 40 -2.26 -1.06 11.64
CA ALA A 40 -3.52 -1.54 12.20
C ALA A 40 -4.65 -1.44 11.16
N SER A 41 -4.75 -0.32 10.44
CA SER A 41 -5.72 -0.14 9.36
C SER A 41 -5.49 -1.11 8.20
N TYR A 42 -4.24 -1.45 7.92
CA TYR A 42 -3.89 -2.49 6.93
C TYR A 42 -4.38 -3.87 7.36
N ALA A 43 -4.10 -4.28 8.60
CA ALA A 43 -4.57 -5.54 9.17
C ALA A 43 -6.10 -5.64 9.20
N ALA A 44 -6.79 -4.51 9.46
CA ALA A 44 -8.25 -4.42 9.43
C ALA A 44 -8.85 -4.37 8.01
N GLY A 45 -8.04 -4.32 6.95
CA GLY A 45 -8.52 -4.22 5.56
C GLY A 45 -9.22 -2.88 5.24
N SER A 46 -9.05 -1.84 6.04
CA SER A 46 -9.78 -0.57 5.94
C SER A 46 -9.11 0.49 5.04
N LEU A 47 -7.91 0.19 4.53
CA LEU A 47 -7.18 1.11 3.64
C LEU A 47 -7.72 1.07 2.21
N ASN A 48 -7.73 2.23 1.54
CA ASN A 48 -7.98 2.27 0.09
C ASN A 48 -6.85 1.58 -0.69
N ALA A 49 -7.11 1.19 -1.94
CA ALA A 49 -6.18 0.38 -2.73
C ALA A 49 -4.77 0.96 -2.86
N PRO A 50 -4.55 2.27 -3.14
CA PRO A 50 -3.20 2.83 -3.20
C PRO A 50 -2.46 2.78 -1.86
N LEU A 51 -3.13 3.14 -0.76
CA LEU A 51 -2.52 3.12 0.56
C LEU A 51 -2.26 1.70 1.05
N HIS A 52 -3.18 0.77 0.76
CA HIS A 52 -2.99 -0.65 1.01
C HIS A 52 -1.76 -1.19 0.27
N ALA A 53 -1.58 -0.84 -1.01
CA ALA A 53 -0.42 -1.24 -1.78
C ALA A 53 0.89 -0.61 -1.25
N LEU A 54 0.84 0.65 -0.78
CA LEU A 54 2.00 1.31 -0.17
C LEU A 54 2.42 0.59 1.12
N VAL A 55 1.48 0.34 2.03
CA VAL A 55 1.76 -0.36 3.29
C VAL A 55 2.18 -1.81 3.02
N GLY A 56 1.51 -2.53 2.13
CA GLY A 56 1.91 -3.88 1.72
C GLY A 56 3.32 -3.92 1.12
N SER A 57 3.71 -2.91 0.36
CA SER A 57 5.07 -2.76 -0.17
C SER A 57 6.09 -2.49 0.94
N HIS A 58 5.74 -1.66 1.92
CA HIS A 58 6.55 -1.46 3.11
C HIS A 58 6.73 -2.77 3.90
N LEU A 59 5.67 -3.54 4.08
CA LEU A 59 5.73 -4.84 4.77
C LEU A 59 6.61 -5.85 4.02
N ALA A 60 6.68 -5.80 2.69
CA ALA A 60 7.62 -6.62 1.93
C ALA A 60 9.09 -6.31 2.29
N LEU A 61 9.38 -5.09 2.72
CA LEU A 61 10.72 -4.61 3.06
C LEU A 61 11.02 -4.65 4.58
N SER A 62 10.00 -4.74 5.45
CA SER A 62 10.13 -4.63 6.91
C SER A 62 9.65 -5.88 7.66
N LEU A 63 10.59 -6.72 8.11
CA LEU A 63 10.27 -7.91 8.91
C LEU A 63 9.59 -7.54 10.26
N GLN A 64 10.05 -6.48 10.90
CA GLN A 64 9.49 -6.04 12.19
C GLN A 64 8.02 -5.68 12.06
N ASN A 65 7.67 -4.91 11.04
CA ASN A 65 6.28 -4.48 10.86
C ASN A 65 5.38 -5.61 10.35
N ARG A 66 5.92 -6.59 9.62
CA ARG A 66 5.18 -7.84 9.33
C ARG A 66 4.74 -8.58 10.60
N ARG A 67 5.64 -8.69 11.59
CA ARG A 67 5.31 -9.33 12.88
C ARG A 67 4.23 -8.56 13.64
N PHE A 68 4.27 -7.23 13.58
CA PHE A 68 3.23 -6.41 14.20
C PHE A 68 1.86 -6.64 13.53
N VAL A 69 1.81 -6.63 12.19
CA VAL A 69 0.56 -6.90 11.44
C VAL A 69 0.05 -8.29 11.75
N ALA A 70 0.89 -9.32 11.71
CA ALA A 70 0.50 -10.69 12.04
C ALA A 70 -0.12 -10.78 13.46
N ALA A 71 0.47 -10.11 14.45
CA ALA A 71 -0.10 -10.06 15.80
C ALA A 71 -1.48 -9.37 15.85
N MET A 72 -1.72 -8.35 15.02
CA MET A 72 -3.02 -7.70 14.90
C MET A 72 -4.06 -8.62 14.23
N GLU A 73 -3.65 -9.36 13.21
CA GLU A 73 -4.48 -10.35 12.52
C GLU A 73 -4.85 -11.51 13.47
N ASP A 74 -3.89 -11.98 14.27
CA ASP A 74 -4.13 -13.02 15.30
C ASP A 74 -5.16 -12.55 16.33
N LEU A 75 -5.07 -11.31 16.80
CA LEU A 75 -6.06 -10.72 17.72
C LEU A 75 -7.46 -10.63 17.08
N ALA A 76 -7.55 -10.22 15.82
CA ALA A 76 -8.82 -10.18 15.11
C ALA A 76 -9.41 -11.58 14.90
N ALA A 77 -8.57 -12.58 14.71
CA ALA A 77 -9.00 -13.98 14.58
C ALA A 77 -9.64 -14.53 15.87
N LEU A 78 -9.20 -14.08 17.05
CA LEU A 78 -9.83 -14.48 18.33
C LEU A 78 -11.28 -14.00 18.41
N ASP A 79 -11.59 -12.78 17.99
CA ASP A 79 -12.95 -12.27 17.93
C ASP A 79 -13.86 -13.09 17.00
N LEU A 80 -13.31 -13.62 15.91
CA LEU A 80 -14.04 -14.47 14.98
C LEU A 80 -14.40 -15.83 15.61
N THR A 81 -13.50 -16.40 16.42
CA THR A 81 -13.75 -17.68 17.09
C THR A 81 -14.81 -17.59 18.18
N ASP A 82 -14.93 -16.44 18.84
CA ASP A 82 -15.93 -16.19 19.88
C ASP A 82 -17.29 -15.74 19.31
N SER A 83 -17.35 -15.47 18.00
CA SER A 83 -18.60 -15.06 17.36
C SER A 83 -19.61 -16.20 17.28
N VAL A 84 -20.90 -15.89 17.59
CA VAL A 84 -21.99 -16.87 17.44
C VAL A 84 -22.16 -17.22 15.97
N GLN A 85 -21.83 -18.45 15.62
CA GLN A 85 -21.99 -18.95 14.26
C GLN A 85 -23.47 -19.05 13.90
N LYS A 86 -23.91 -18.39 12.84
CA LYS A 86 -25.24 -18.58 12.27
C LYS A 86 -25.21 -19.77 11.32
N PRO A 87 -26.07 -20.77 11.49
CA PRO A 87 -26.14 -21.89 10.54
C PRO A 87 -26.57 -21.37 9.16
N LEU A 88 -25.90 -21.84 8.11
CA LEU A 88 -26.28 -21.53 6.74
C LEU A 88 -27.64 -22.18 6.43
N THR A 89 -28.62 -21.38 6.01
CA THR A 89 -30.02 -21.81 5.81
C THR A 89 -30.16 -22.76 4.61
N ASP A 90 -29.22 -22.78 3.69
CA ASP A 90 -29.27 -23.64 2.49
C ASP A 90 -27.85 -24.02 2.04
N ARG A 91 -27.15 -24.72 2.94
CA ARG A 91 -25.74 -25.08 2.73
C ARG A 91 -25.53 -25.90 1.45
N GLY A 92 -26.44 -26.84 1.16
CA GLY A 92 -26.32 -27.70 -0.03
C GLY A 92 -26.34 -26.87 -1.32
N ARG A 93 -27.37 -26.05 -1.49
CA ARG A 93 -27.52 -25.23 -2.68
C ARG A 93 -26.38 -24.20 -2.80
N MET A 94 -25.91 -23.63 -1.70
CA MET A 94 -24.77 -22.69 -1.72
C MET A 94 -23.47 -23.40 -2.14
N LEU A 95 -23.23 -24.60 -1.66
CA LEU A 95 -22.09 -25.43 -2.06
C LEU A 95 -22.17 -25.78 -3.56
N ASP A 96 -23.34 -26.26 -4.02
CA ASP A 96 -23.53 -26.59 -5.43
C ASP A 96 -23.33 -25.37 -6.32
N ALA A 97 -23.80 -24.20 -5.90
CA ALA A 97 -23.59 -22.95 -6.61
C ALA A 97 -22.08 -22.56 -6.68
N ILE A 98 -21.35 -22.74 -5.59
CA ILE A 98 -19.88 -22.46 -5.57
C ILE A 98 -19.14 -23.46 -6.46
N LEU A 99 -19.46 -24.73 -6.37
CA LEU A 99 -18.81 -25.78 -7.14
C LEU A 99 -19.17 -25.74 -8.65
N SER A 100 -20.28 -25.10 -9.00
CA SER A 100 -20.69 -24.88 -10.40
C SER A 100 -20.10 -23.62 -11.04
N ILE A 101 -19.38 -22.79 -10.24
CA ILE A 101 -18.66 -21.65 -10.81
C ILE A 101 -17.51 -22.20 -11.65
N GLU A 102 -17.57 -21.96 -12.94
CA GLU A 102 -16.49 -22.31 -13.86
C GLU A 102 -15.21 -21.56 -13.42
N GLU A 103 -14.15 -22.32 -13.13
CA GLU A 103 -12.89 -21.72 -12.69
C GLU A 103 -12.37 -20.79 -13.81
N PRO A 104 -12.17 -19.51 -13.53
CA PRO A 104 -11.65 -18.62 -14.58
C PRO A 104 -10.28 -19.13 -15.02
N GLU A 105 -10.06 -19.20 -16.33
CA GLU A 105 -8.76 -19.57 -16.90
C GLU A 105 -7.64 -18.89 -16.10
N PRO A 106 -6.66 -19.63 -15.59
CA PRO A 106 -5.59 -19.07 -14.78
C PRO A 106 -4.88 -18.00 -15.62
N VAL A 107 -5.00 -16.75 -15.18
CA VAL A 107 -4.22 -15.66 -15.79
C VAL A 107 -2.76 -15.96 -15.54
N VAL A 108 -2.11 -16.61 -16.50
CA VAL A 108 -0.68 -16.88 -16.46
C VAL A 108 0.04 -15.53 -16.53
N VAL A 109 0.27 -14.93 -15.38
CA VAL A 109 1.18 -13.79 -15.27
C VAL A 109 2.59 -14.36 -15.50
N PRO A 110 3.26 -14.01 -16.60
CA PRO A 110 4.60 -14.55 -16.85
C PRO A 110 5.48 -14.29 -15.63
N ALA A 111 6.13 -15.33 -15.12
CA ALA A 111 7.00 -15.25 -13.95
C ALA A 111 8.09 -14.17 -14.09
N ALA A 112 8.52 -13.89 -15.32
CA ALA A 112 9.43 -12.79 -15.64
C ALA A 112 8.89 -11.40 -15.28
N ARG A 113 7.57 -11.19 -15.19
CA ARG A 113 6.98 -9.93 -14.73
C ARG A 113 6.98 -9.78 -13.22
N LEU A 114 7.20 -10.85 -12.47
CA LEU A 114 7.28 -10.85 -11.01
C LEU A 114 8.68 -10.54 -10.47
N ALA A 115 9.69 -10.51 -11.31
CA ALA A 115 11.10 -10.29 -10.95
C ALA A 115 11.52 -8.81 -11.07
N ASP A 116 10.63 -7.86 -10.73
CA ASP A 116 11.02 -6.46 -10.65
C ASP A 116 11.84 -6.23 -9.38
N SER A 117 13.08 -5.80 -9.53
CA SER A 117 14.00 -5.55 -8.41
C SER A 117 13.68 -4.25 -7.67
N VAL A 118 12.81 -3.40 -8.19
CA VAL A 118 12.46 -2.09 -7.63
C VAL A 118 11.08 -2.08 -7.01
N PHE A 119 10.08 -2.66 -7.70
CA PHE A 119 8.70 -2.65 -7.22
C PHE A 119 8.38 -3.91 -6.42
N PRO A 120 8.06 -3.78 -5.12
CA PRO A 120 7.50 -4.90 -4.36
C PRO A 120 6.19 -5.42 -4.99
N PRO A 121 5.83 -6.69 -4.80
CA PRO A 121 4.65 -7.31 -5.42
C PRO A 121 3.33 -6.54 -5.22
N PRO A 122 3.03 -5.95 -4.04
CA PRO A 122 1.81 -5.15 -3.88
C PRO A 122 1.75 -3.94 -4.82
N LEU A 123 2.88 -3.26 -4.99
CA LEU A 123 2.96 -2.11 -5.89
C LEU A 123 2.87 -2.54 -7.36
N GLN A 124 3.51 -3.66 -7.74
CA GLN A 124 3.38 -4.20 -9.10
C GLN A 124 1.93 -4.52 -9.46
N ARG A 125 1.18 -5.12 -8.52
CA ARG A 125 -0.24 -5.43 -8.74
C ARG A 125 -1.08 -4.16 -8.92
N LEU A 126 -0.82 -3.12 -8.12
CA LEU A 126 -1.54 -1.85 -8.23
C LEU A 126 -1.25 -1.14 -9.56
N VAL A 127 0.02 -1.11 -9.98
CA VAL A 127 0.45 -0.40 -11.21
C VAL A 127 0.16 -1.22 -12.46
N GLY A 128 0.06 -2.55 -12.35
CA GLY A 128 -0.19 -3.48 -13.45
C GLY A 128 1.00 -3.66 -14.40
N ARG A 129 2.18 -3.13 -14.05
CA ARG A 129 3.41 -3.21 -14.85
C ARG A 129 4.66 -3.11 -14.00
N GLY A 130 5.81 -3.50 -14.56
CA GLY A 130 7.12 -3.39 -13.92
C GLY A 130 7.70 -1.99 -13.94
N SER A 131 8.72 -1.75 -13.14
CA SER A 131 9.41 -0.44 -13.05
C SER A 131 10.02 0.00 -14.38
N GLN A 132 10.39 -0.93 -15.24
CA GLN A 132 10.97 -0.68 -16.56
C GLN A 132 9.94 -0.18 -17.60
N ASP A 133 8.66 -0.52 -17.37
CA ASP A 133 7.56 -0.24 -18.31
C ASP A 133 6.77 1.01 -17.93
N ILE A 134 7.27 1.80 -16.96
CA ILE A 134 6.60 3.01 -16.51
C ILE A 134 6.75 4.15 -17.53
N ALA A 135 5.63 4.69 -17.97
CA ALA A 135 5.58 5.88 -18.82
C ALA A 135 5.85 7.15 -18.00
N TRP A 136 7.10 7.36 -17.61
CA TRP A 136 7.52 8.48 -16.81
C TRP A 136 7.24 9.82 -17.49
N ARG A 137 6.62 10.76 -16.78
CA ARG A 137 6.45 12.15 -17.21
C ARG A 137 7.54 13.01 -16.60
N PHE A 138 8.05 13.97 -17.38
CA PHE A 138 8.96 14.99 -16.85
C PHE A 138 8.20 15.88 -15.85
N LYS A 139 8.82 16.13 -14.69
CA LYS A 139 8.31 17.06 -13.68
C LYS A 139 9.24 18.25 -13.49
N LEU A 140 10.50 17.97 -13.21
CA LEU A 140 11.57 18.97 -13.00
C LEU A 140 12.91 18.38 -13.50
N PRO A 141 13.96 19.20 -13.69
CA PRO A 141 15.28 18.69 -14.04
C PRO A 141 15.79 17.62 -13.08
N GLY A 142 15.88 16.37 -13.57
CA GLY A 142 16.28 15.21 -12.78
C GLY A 142 15.18 14.58 -11.92
N ILE A 143 13.93 14.98 -12.12
CA ILE A 143 12.77 14.41 -11.45
C ILE A 143 11.72 14.06 -12.50
N LYS A 144 11.26 12.80 -12.45
CA LYS A 144 10.13 12.31 -13.24
C LYS A 144 9.04 11.80 -12.29
N GLU A 145 7.81 11.81 -12.77
CA GLU A 145 6.67 11.30 -12.02
C GLU A 145 5.80 10.36 -12.87
N TYR A 146 5.12 9.48 -12.19
CA TYR A 146 4.04 8.68 -12.75
C TYR A 146 2.88 8.65 -11.75
N ARG A 147 1.72 9.18 -12.17
CA ARG A 147 0.52 9.21 -11.33
C ARG A 147 -0.19 7.87 -11.45
N ILE A 148 -0.35 7.18 -10.32
CA ILE A 148 -1.03 5.88 -10.25
C ILE A 148 -2.53 6.10 -10.15
N ALA A 149 -2.96 6.97 -9.23
CA ALA A 149 -4.36 7.27 -8.97
C ALA A 149 -4.53 8.69 -8.45
N GLU A 150 -5.67 9.28 -8.73
CA GLU A 150 -6.14 10.53 -8.17
C GLU A 150 -7.60 10.36 -7.79
N THR A 151 -7.93 10.58 -6.51
CA THR A 151 -9.27 10.42 -5.95
C THR A 151 -9.59 11.60 -5.04
N GLU A 152 -10.83 11.71 -4.57
CA GLU A 152 -11.19 12.69 -3.55
C GLU A 152 -10.40 12.50 -2.24
N ALA A 153 -9.98 11.27 -1.94
CA ALA A 153 -9.17 10.93 -0.77
C ALA A 153 -7.70 11.33 -0.90
N GLY A 154 -7.23 11.69 -2.11
CA GLY A 154 -5.85 12.09 -2.36
C GLY A 154 -5.26 11.51 -3.63
N GLU A 155 -3.98 11.74 -3.83
CA GLU A 155 -3.23 11.25 -4.99
C GLU A 155 -2.16 10.23 -4.60
N ALA A 156 -1.90 9.26 -5.49
CA ALA A 156 -0.84 8.28 -5.39
C ALA A 156 0.11 8.43 -6.57
N VAL A 157 1.38 8.72 -6.29
CA VAL A 157 2.38 9.06 -7.30
C VAL A 157 3.68 8.29 -7.07
N LEU A 158 4.29 7.84 -8.16
CA LEU A 158 5.67 7.40 -8.17
C LEU A 158 6.58 8.55 -8.59
N TYR A 159 7.69 8.68 -7.90
CA TYR A 159 8.76 9.59 -8.27
C TYR A 159 10.02 8.83 -8.61
N TRP A 160 10.63 9.22 -9.71
CA TRP A 160 11.99 8.85 -10.06
C TRP A 160 12.86 10.10 -9.88
N VAL A 161 13.86 10.01 -9.02
CA VAL A 161 14.72 11.14 -8.67
C VAL A 161 16.18 10.76 -8.99
N LYS A 162 16.83 11.56 -9.83
CA LYS A 162 18.25 11.37 -10.17
C LYS A 162 19.13 11.56 -8.93
N ALA A 163 20.21 10.79 -8.82
CA ALA A 163 21.20 10.95 -7.74
C ALA A 163 21.64 12.42 -7.59
N GLY A 164 21.79 12.86 -6.34
CA GLY A 164 22.15 14.25 -6.00
C GLY A 164 21.01 15.26 -6.14
N ARG A 165 19.82 14.85 -6.59
CA ARG A 165 18.65 15.74 -6.63
C ARG A 165 17.76 15.51 -5.40
N ARG A 166 17.00 16.54 -5.07
CA ARG A 166 16.02 16.55 -3.98
C ARG A 166 14.67 17.00 -4.52
N LEU A 167 13.61 16.49 -3.95
CA LEU A 167 12.29 17.06 -4.17
C LEU A 167 12.28 18.49 -3.60
N PRO A 168 11.69 19.47 -4.31
CA PRO A 168 11.53 20.81 -3.79
C PRO A 168 10.77 20.80 -2.48
N GLN A 169 11.07 21.75 -1.61
CA GLN A 169 10.25 21.99 -0.43
C GLN A 169 8.86 22.39 -0.87
N HIS A 170 7.86 21.79 -0.26
CA HIS A 170 6.45 22.02 -0.58
C HIS A 170 5.61 21.85 0.70
N THR A 171 4.44 22.42 0.70
CA THR A 171 3.46 22.33 1.77
C THR A 171 2.30 21.46 1.29
N HIS A 172 1.69 20.74 2.21
CA HIS A 172 0.47 19.95 1.94
C HIS A 172 -0.65 20.35 2.88
N GLU A 173 -1.87 20.21 2.39
CA GLU A 173 -3.06 20.15 3.22
C GLU A 173 -3.35 18.66 3.44
N GLY A 174 -2.96 18.11 4.59
CA GLY A 174 -3.22 16.72 4.91
C GLY A 174 -1.97 15.91 5.18
N ASP A 175 -2.16 14.59 5.31
CA ASP A 175 -1.08 13.66 5.62
C ASP A 175 -0.41 13.17 4.33
N GLU A 176 0.91 13.08 4.37
CA GLU A 176 1.71 12.49 3.31
C GLU A 176 2.44 11.27 3.82
N VAL A 177 2.34 10.18 3.09
CA VAL A 177 3.09 8.96 3.34
C VAL A 177 3.99 8.67 2.16
N THR A 178 5.28 8.53 2.42
CA THR A 178 6.28 8.25 1.39
C THR A 178 7.04 6.96 1.72
N LEU A 179 7.13 6.06 0.76
CA LEU A 179 7.94 4.85 0.81
C LEU A 179 9.12 4.99 -0.15
N LEU A 180 10.34 4.88 0.37
CA LEU A 180 11.54 4.78 -0.45
C LEU A 180 11.69 3.34 -0.93
N LEU A 181 11.65 3.12 -2.24
CA LEU A 181 11.75 1.80 -2.86
C LEU A 181 13.20 1.43 -3.19
N LYS A 182 13.97 2.40 -3.61
CA LYS A 182 15.39 2.28 -3.93
C LYS A 182 16.09 3.62 -3.66
N GLY A 183 17.25 3.58 -3.06
CA GLY A 183 18.06 4.76 -2.75
C GLY A 183 19.45 4.42 -2.29
#